data_f75603d24b43e4d377d9ce45a3528fd6
#
_entry.id   f75603d24b43e4d377d9ce45a3528fd6
#
_cell.length_a   1.000
_cell.length_b   1.000
_cell.length_c   1.000
_cell.angle_alpha   90.00
_cell.angle_beta   90.00
_cell.angle_gamma   90.00
#
_symmetry.space_group_name_H-M   'P 1'
#
loop_
_entity.id
_entity.type
_entity.pdbx_description
1 polymer ?
#
loop_
_entity_poly.entity_id
_entity_poly.type
_entity_poly.pdbx_seq_one_letter_code
_entity_poly.pdbx_strand_id
1 'polypeptide(L)' 'MEAVKLFDKKDAPLDWEYDGDADTLYISFGKPKPALGVDVGEGVIVRYDENAREVVGLTLIGVGKRMEEYIKKSHKD' A
#
# COMPACT_ATOMS: atom_id res chain seq x y z
N MET A 1 13.28 10.01 -17.64
CA MET A 1 12.33 9.87 -16.54
C MET A 1 13.01 9.28 -15.33
N GLU A 2 12.87 9.93 -14.20
CA GLU A 2 13.47 9.42 -12.99
C GLU A 2 12.63 8.33 -12.37
N ALA A 3 13.29 7.32 -11.87
CA ALA A 3 12.60 6.24 -11.19
C ALA A 3 12.13 6.71 -9.81
N VAL A 4 11.00 6.22 -9.41
CA VAL A 4 10.49 6.44 -8.06
C VAL A 4 11.14 5.42 -7.14
N LYS A 5 11.61 5.87 -6.00
CA LYS A 5 12.21 4.97 -5.03
C LYS A 5 11.13 4.22 -4.28
N LEU A 6 11.31 2.92 -4.22
CA LEU A 6 10.48 2.07 -3.39
C LEU A 6 11.32 1.50 -2.29
N PHE A 7 11.42 1.02 -1.47
CA PHE A 7 12.27 0.33 -0.49
C PHE A 7 13.71 0.81 -0.52
N ASP A 8 13.88 2.10 -0.64
CA ASP A 8 15.21 2.66 -0.75
C ASP A 8 16.05 2.47 0.52
N LYS A 9 15.39 2.40 1.66
CA LYS A 9 16.07 2.29 2.95
C LYS A 9 15.90 0.88 3.49
N LYS A 10 16.96 0.11 3.44
CA LYS A 10 16.93 -1.26 3.91
C LYS A 10 16.53 -1.40 5.36
N ASP A 11 16.89 -0.40 6.16
CA ASP A 11 16.62 -0.44 7.59
C ASP A 11 15.35 0.27 7.99
N ALA A 12 14.61 0.79 7.04
CA ALA A 12 13.38 1.47 7.35
C ALA A 12 12.33 0.47 7.84
N PRO A 13 11.69 0.73 8.96
CA PRO A 13 10.67 -0.19 9.43
C PRO A 13 9.48 -0.22 8.49
N LEU A 14 8.90 -1.39 8.35
CA LEU A 14 7.66 -1.57 7.62
C LEU A 14 6.56 -1.68 8.65
N ASP A 15 5.59 -0.81 8.59
CA ASP A 15 4.50 -0.78 9.54
C ASP A 15 3.19 -1.11 8.84
N TRP A 16 2.35 -1.90 9.51
CA TRP A 16 1.08 -2.37 8.96
C TRP A 16 -0.03 -2.05 9.92
N GLU A 17 -1.15 -1.64 9.38
CA GLU A 17 -2.34 -1.46 10.18
C GLU A 17 -3.55 -1.86 9.35
N TYR A 18 -4.35 -2.77 9.88
CA TYR A 18 -5.54 -3.22 9.19
C TYR A 18 -6.79 -2.73 9.90
N ASP A 19 -7.65 -2.05 9.16
CA ASP A 19 -8.93 -1.60 9.66
C ASP A 19 -9.99 -2.57 9.17
N GLY A 20 -10.47 -3.44 10.07
CA GLY A 20 -11.42 -4.48 9.72
C GLY A 20 -12.78 -3.95 9.32
N ASP A 21 -13.19 -2.81 9.88
CA ASP A 21 -14.49 -2.23 9.55
C ASP A 21 -14.52 -1.71 8.11
N ALA A 22 -13.40 -1.14 7.67
CA ALA A 22 -13.30 -0.61 6.32
C ALA A 22 -12.67 -1.59 5.35
N ASP A 23 -12.22 -2.74 5.83
CA ASP A 23 -11.50 -3.74 5.04
C ASP A 23 -10.32 -3.10 4.29
N THR A 24 -9.57 -2.29 5.01
CA THR A 24 -8.49 -1.50 4.44
C THR A 24 -7.19 -1.77 5.17
N LEU A 25 -6.14 -2.00 4.41
CA LEU A 25 -4.81 -2.22 4.95
C LEU A 25 -3.95 -1.02 4.65
N TYR A 26 -3.31 -0.48 5.68
CA TYR A 26 -2.38 0.63 5.56
C TYR A 26 -0.97 0.12 5.75
N ILE A 27 -0.09 0.42 4.82
CA ILE A 27 1.31 0.03 4.91
C ILE A 27 2.14 1.30 4.87
N SER A 28 3.05 1.45 5.82
CA SER A 28 3.93 2.62 5.88
C SER A 28 5.38 2.16 5.82
N PHE A 29 6.18 2.88 5.05
CA PHE A 29 7.60 2.59 4.91
C PHE A 29 8.39 3.65 5.67
N GLY A 30 8.95 3.28 6.80
CA GLY A 30 9.69 4.22 7.62
C GLY A 30 8.77 5.10 8.46
N LYS A 31 9.24 6.27 8.81
CA LYS A 31 8.47 7.20 9.63
C LYS A 31 7.34 7.80 8.84
N PRO A 32 6.18 8.01 9.46
CA PRO A 32 5.08 8.68 8.78
C PRO A 32 5.52 10.06 8.29
N LYS A 33 5.16 10.38 7.06
CA LYS A 33 5.47 11.66 6.43
C LYS A 33 4.23 12.19 5.74
N PRO A 34 4.11 13.52 5.62
CA PRO A 34 3.07 14.07 4.76
C PRO A 34 3.30 13.59 3.34
N ALA A 35 2.25 13.18 2.68
CA ALA A 35 2.37 12.62 1.34
C ALA A 35 1.06 12.80 0.59
N LEU A 36 1.15 12.80 -0.73
CA LEU A 36 -0.02 12.81 -1.58
C LEU A 36 -0.56 11.41 -1.72
N GLY A 37 -1.87 11.29 -1.71
CA GLY A 37 -2.50 10.01 -2.04
C GLY A 37 -2.79 9.99 -3.52
N VAL A 38 -2.20 9.04 -4.21
CA VAL A 38 -2.40 8.86 -5.64
C VAL A 38 -3.17 7.58 -5.87
N ASP A 39 -4.39 7.71 -6.37
CA ASP A 39 -5.24 6.56 -6.65
C ASP A 39 -4.79 5.94 -7.96
N VAL A 40 -4.23 4.74 -7.90
CA VAL A 40 -3.77 4.05 -9.10
C VAL A 40 -4.76 3.03 -9.61
N GLY A 41 -5.97 3.02 -9.03
CA GLY A 41 -7.02 2.13 -9.46
C GLY A 41 -7.07 0.85 -8.63
N GLU A 42 -8.17 0.13 -8.78
CA GLU A 42 -8.37 -1.17 -8.15
C GLU A 42 -8.21 -1.18 -6.63
N GLY A 43 -8.55 -0.05 -6.01
CA GLY A 43 -8.51 0.03 -4.55
C GLY A 43 -7.12 0.21 -3.98
N VAL A 44 -6.17 0.64 -4.80
CA VAL A 44 -4.81 0.88 -4.35
C VAL A 44 -4.52 2.38 -4.39
N ILE A 45 -4.10 2.91 -3.26
CA ILE A 45 -3.70 4.32 -3.17
C ILE A 45 -2.24 4.33 -2.77
N VAL A 46 -1.41 4.95 -3.59
CA VAL A 46 0.01 5.08 -3.32
C VAL A 46 0.24 6.41 -2.61
N ARG A 47 0.92 6.36 -1.49
CA ARG A 47 1.28 7.58 -0.76
C ARG A 47 2.67 7.99 -1.19
N TYR A 48 2.77 9.17 -1.76
CA TYR A 48 3.97 9.61 -2.44
C TYR A 48 4.48 10.93 -1.88
N ASP A 49 5.76 10.96 -1.56
CA ASP A 49 6.44 12.20 -1.12
C ASP A 49 7.03 12.84 -2.37
N GLU A 50 6.42 13.93 -2.80
CA GLU A 50 6.87 14.63 -4.01
C GLU A 50 8.27 15.20 -3.90
N ASN A 51 8.61 15.68 -2.71
CA ASN A 51 9.91 16.31 -2.53
C ASN A 51 11.05 15.30 -2.61
N ALA A 52 10.86 14.16 -2.00
CA ALA A 52 11.86 13.10 -2.00
C ALA A 52 11.71 12.17 -3.20
N ARG A 53 10.62 12.27 -3.92
CA ARG A 53 10.29 11.37 -5.03
C ARG A 53 10.31 9.92 -4.58
N GLU A 54 9.60 9.69 -3.49
CA GLU A 54 9.65 8.40 -2.81
C GLU A 54 8.27 7.94 -2.43
N VAL A 55 7.99 6.66 -2.63
CA VAL A 55 6.76 6.07 -2.14
C VAL A 55 6.96 5.79 -0.65
N VAL A 56 6.08 6.36 0.16
CA VAL A 56 6.20 6.25 1.62
C VAL A 56 5.13 5.38 2.24
N GLY A 57 4.19 4.92 1.45
CA GLY A 57 3.17 4.03 1.97
C GLY A 57 2.19 3.60 0.91
N LEU A 58 1.34 2.65 1.28
CA LEU A 58 0.29 2.15 0.42
C LEU A 58 -0.98 2.00 1.24
N THR A 59 -2.12 2.24 0.61
CA THR A 59 -3.41 1.96 1.21
C THR A 59 -4.13 1.00 0.27
N LEU A 60 -4.51 -0.15 0.80
CA LEU A 60 -5.16 -1.19 0.01
C LEU A 60 -6.58 -1.37 0.50
N ILE A 61 -7.54 -1.00 -0.34
CA ILE A 61 -8.96 -1.04 0.01
C ILE A 61 -9.55 -2.36 -0.47
N GLY A 62 -10.35 -2.99 0.36
CA GLY A 62 -11.02 -4.24 0.01
C GLY A 62 -10.09 -5.44 0.02
N VAL A 63 -9.08 -5.42 0.88
CA VAL A 63 -8.07 -6.46 0.92
C VAL A 63 -8.65 -7.83 1.24
N GLY A 64 -9.51 -7.90 2.25
CA GLY A 64 -10.08 -9.18 2.64
C GLY A 64 -10.93 -9.77 1.55
N LYS A 65 -11.73 -8.93 0.91
CA LYS A 65 -12.59 -9.37 -0.17
C LYS A 65 -11.79 -9.87 -1.36
N ARG A 66 -10.69 -9.17 -1.68
CA ARG A 66 -9.81 -9.58 -2.77
C ARG A 66 -9.15 -10.91 -2.49
N MET A 67 -8.69 -11.08 -1.27
CA MET A 67 -8.06 -12.33 -0.87
C MET A 67 -9.06 -13.48 -0.93
N GLU A 68 -10.27 -13.22 -0.48
CA GLU A 68 -11.32 -14.23 -0.54
C GLU A 68 -11.61 -14.65 -1.98
N GLU A 69 -11.73 -13.69 -2.87
CA GLU A 69 -11.97 -13.98 -4.28
C GLU A 69 -10.80 -14.74 -4.91
N TYR A 70 -9.61 -14.37 -4.54
CA TYR A 70 -8.41 -15.01 -5.05
C TYR A 70 -8.35 -16.47 -4.59
N ILE A 71 -8.66 -16.70 -3.32
CA ILE A 71 -8.66 -18.05 -2.77
C ILE A 71 -9.71 -18.91 -3.44
N LYS A 72 -10.89 -18.36 -3.68
CA LYS A 72 -11.95 -19.10 -4.37
C LYS A 72 -11.53 -19.51 -5.76
N LYS A 73 -10.85 -18.64 -6.48
CA LYS A 73 -10.37 -18.96 -7.82
C LYS A 73 -9.26 -20.01 -7.78
N SER A 74 -8.39 -19.92 -6.77
CA SER A 74 -7.26 -20.83 -6.66
C SER A 74 -7.66 -22.23 -6.21
N HIS A 75 -8.76 -22.33 -5.48
CA HIS A 75 -9.24 -23.59 -4.95
C HIS A 75 -10.44 -24.10 -5.72
N LYS A 76 -10.41 -23.93 -6.98
CA LYS A 76 -11.45 -24.40 -7.82
C LYS A 76 -11.33 -25.90 -7.98
N ASP A 77 -12.30 -26.61 -7.58
CA ASP A 77 -12.32 -28.06 -7.72
C ASP A 77 -13.12 -28.47 -8.91
#